data_77e23449c18c66e28b524e1b08e34468
#
_entry.id   77e23449c18c66e28b524e1b08e34468
#
_cell.length_a   1.000
_cell.length_b   1.000
_cell.length_c   1.000
_cell.angle_alpha   90.00
_cell.angle_beta   90.00
_cell.angle_gamma   90.00
#
_symmetry.space_group_name_H-M   'P 1'
#
loop_
_entity.id
_entity.type
_entity.pdbx_description
1 polymer ?
#
loop_
_entity_poly.entity_id
_entity_poly.type
_entity_poly.pdbx_seq_one_letter_code
_entity_poly.pdbx_strand_id
1 'polypeptide(L)'
;HDALPISVWVSGRGDDRWYLLAEKVSLMSPVTSLSEMRVEQHLRAAGIDASITRNWQDADFVLTVKSQVRRGGSKFDRIKEKNKPVHQIRSNTVAHIQKFLKQYFALDELSEEELALRETEVGIRKVQSTGRPIDLAPQGPAIRRVQHETIEDKGLGSKSVGTEPYRHVRIFRSA
;
A
#
# COMPACT_ATOMS: atom_id res chain seq x y z
N HIS A 1 20.80 -1.84 5.29
CA HIS A 1 20.05 -0.81 6.02
C HIS A 1 18.60 -1.22 6.01
N ASP A 2 18.13 -1.77 7.11
CA ASP A 2 16.72 -1.98 7.38
C ASP A 2 16.10 -0.59 7.54
N ALA A 3 15.57 -0.04 6.44
CA ALA A 3 14.71 1.12 6.53
C ALA A 3 13.50 0.73 7.37
N LEU A 4 13.31 1.41 8.50
CA LEU A 4 12.14 1.21 9.33
C LEU A 4 10.88 1.48 8.49
N PRO A 5 9.88 0.67 8.69
CA PRO A 5 8.61 0.76 7.98
C PRO A 5 7.93 2.11 8.15
N ILE A 6 7.40 2.65 7.07
CA ILE A 6 6.72 3.96 7.03
C ILE A 6 5.22 3.77 7.24
N SER A 7 4.65 4.53 8.17
CA SER A 7 3.23 4.49 8.54
C SER A 7 2.46 5.74 8.13
N VAL A 8 1.35 5.60 7.42
CA VAL A 8 0.50 6.70 6.95
C VAL A 8 -0.94 6.53 7.43
N TRP A 9 -1.55 7.60 7.90
CA TRP A 9 -2.95 7.64 8.27
C TRP A 9 -3.79 8.41 7.26
N VAL A 10 -4.89 7.82 6.78
CA VAL A 10 -5.77 8.40 5.77
C VAL A 10 -7.17 8.58 6.33
N SER A 11 -7.71 9.79 6.32
CA SER A 11 -9.08 10.04 6.75
C SER A 11 -10.07 9.98 5.59
N GLY A 12 -11.15 9.24 5.78
CA GLY A 12 -12.25 9.10 4.81
C GLY A 12 -13.46 10.00 5.08
N ARG A 13 -14.38 10.06 4.14
CA ARG A 13 -15.61 10.86 4.18
C ARG A 13 -16.67 10.19 5.07
N GLY A 14 -17.26 10.94 6.02
CA GLY A 14 -18.40 10.53 6.83
C GLY A 14 -18.06 9.49 7.90
N ASP A 15 -18.66 9.62 9.07
CA ASP A 15 -18.42 8.83 10.27
C ASP A 15 -16.94 8.70 10.66
N ASP A 16 -16.56 8.97 11.85
CA ASP A 16 -15.23 8.93 12.50
C ASP A 16 -14.26 7.79 12.12
N ARG A 17 -14.14 7.52 10.83
CA ARG A 17 -13.38 6.40 10.27
C ARG A 17 -12.09 6.89 9.66
N TRP A 18 -11.03 6.58 10.31
CA TRP A 18 -9.67 7.01 10.02
C TRP A 18 -8.88 5.89 9.36
N TYR A 19 -8.07 6.23 8.36
CA TYR A 19 -7.25 5.29 7.62
C TYR A 19 -5.78 5.64 7.81
N LEU A 20 -5.00 4.69 8.17
CA LEU A 20 -3.59 4.80 8.43
C LEU A 20 -2.80 4.04 7.39
N LEU A 21 -1.85 4.67 6.74
CA LEU A 21 -0.93 4.06 5.80
C LEU A 21 0.48 3.99 6.38
N ALA A 22 0.91 2.81 6.68
CA ALA A 22 2.21 2.53 7.18
C ALA A 22 2.67 1.20 6.66
N GLU A 23 3.75 0.71 7.08
CA GLU A 23 3.97 -0.72 7.13
C GLU A 23 2.85 -1.47 7.89
N LYS A 24 2.01 -0.72 8.58
CA LYS A 24 0.80 -1.19 9.26
C LYS A 24 -0.31 -0.18 9.03
N VAL A 25 -1.01 -0.27 7.93
CA VAL A 25 -2.13 0.60 7.60
C VAL A 25 -3.43 -0.20 7.71
N SER A 26 -4.36 0.22 8.55
CA SER A 26 -5.66 -0.44 8.74
C SER A 26 -6.79 0.52 8.41
N LEU A 27 -7.68 0.15 7.54
CA LEU A 27 -8.88 0.88 7.19
C LEU A 27 -10.02 0.51 8.14
N MET A 28 -10.65 1.49 8.76
CA MET A 28 -11.81 1.28 9.61
C MET A 28 -13.11 1.61 8.87
N SER A 29 -13.67 0.67 8.14
CA SER A 29 -15.08 0.69 7.75
C SER A 29 -15.54 -0.67 7.30
N PRO A 30 -16.71 -1.15 7.70
CA PRO A 30 -17.26 -2.41 7.20
C PRO A 30 -17.63 -2.39 5.70
N VAL A 31 -17.71 -1.21 5.08
CA VAL A 31 -17.92 -1.03 3.63
C VAL A 31 -16.60 -1.02 2.86
N THR A 32 -15.47 -1.07 3.54
CA THR A 32 -14.15 -0.71 3.03
C THR A 32 -13.20 -1.87 2.85
N SER A 33 -13.60 -3.11 3.07
CA SER A 33 -12.71 -4.24 2.80
C SER A 33 -12.19 -4.23 1.35
N LEU A 34 -13.03 -3.85 0.38
CA LEU A 34 -12.64 -3.66 -1.01
C LEU A 34 -11.74 -2.44 -1.25
N SER A 35 -11.98 -1.34 -0.54
CA SER A 35 -11.16 -0.12 -0.63
C SER A 35 -9.81 -0.33 0.04
N GLU A 36 -9.79 -1.04 1.16
CA GLU A 36 -8.56 -1.45 1.87
C GLU A 36 -7.69 -2.31 0.99
N MET A 37 -8.26 -3.38 0.45
CA MET A 37 -7.55 -4.27 -0.47
C MET A 37 -7.00 -3.52 -1.69
N ARG A 38 -7.74 -2.55 -2.23
CA ARG A 38 -7.29 -1.73 -3.34
C ARG A 38 -6.14 -0.81 -2.96
N VAL A 39 -6.21 -0.12 -1.82
CA VAL A 39 -5.12 0.74 -1.35
C VAL A 39 -3.88 -0.08 -1.05
N GLU A 40 -4.00 -1.20 -0.37
CA GLU A 40 -2.87 -2.10 -0.13
C GLU A 40 -2.28 -2.66 -1.41
N GLN A 41 -3.11 -3.04 -2.38
CA GLN A 41 -2.68 -3.48 -3.70
C GLN A 41 -1.92 -2.38 -4.43
N HIS A 42 -2.38 -1.14 -4.38
CA HIS A 42 -1.71 0.00 -5.01
C HIS A 42 -0.39 0.36 -4.32
N LEU A 43 -0.34 0.30 -3.00
CA LEU A 43 0.91 0.49 -2.25
C LEU A 43 1.93 -0.57 -2.64
N ARG A 44 1.50 -1.82 -2.70
CA ARG A 44 2.35 -2.94 -3.10
C ARG A 44 2.80 -2.80 -4.56
N ALA A 45 1.91 -2.43 -5.48
CA ALA A 45 2.26 -2.17 -6.88
C ALA A 45 3.25 -1.01 -7.05
N ALA A 46 3.24 -0.05 -6.12
CA ALA A 46 4.24 1.02 -6.04
C ALA A 46 5.53 0.60 -5.32
N GLY A 47 5.67 -0.67 -4.93
CA GLY A 47 6.82 -1.19 -4.22
C GLY A 47 6.97 -0.64 -2.80
N ILE A 48 5.88 -0.17 -2.21
CA ILE A 48 5.85 0.38 -0.85
C ILE A 48 5.43 -0.73 0.09
N ASP A 49 6.32 -1.09 1.01
CA ASP A 49 6.01 -2.02 2.10
C ASP A 49 5.29 -1.26 3.21
N ALA A 50 4.02 -1.02 2.99
CA ALA A 50 3.18 -0.29 3.91
C ALA A 50 1.93 -1.10 4.27
N SER A 51 1.47 -0.99 5.48
CA SER A 51 0.23 -1.57 5.97
C SER A 51 -0.66 -0.53 6.64
N ILE A 52 -1.98 -0.72 6.61
CA ILE A 52 -2.98 0.23 7.13
C ILE A 52 -3.22 -0.04 8.62
N THR A 53 -3.08 0.94 9.52
CA THR A 53 -3.35 0.76 10.96
C THR A 53 -4.60 1.52 11.42
N ARG A 54 -5.29 0.97 12.43
CA ARG A 54 -6.51 1.56 13.01
C ARG A 54 -6.23 2.67 14.01
N ASN A 55 -4.99 2.78 14.44
CA ASN A 55 -4.59 3.75 15.44
C ASN A 55 -3.59 4.74 14.83
N TRP A 56 -3.98 6.01 14.73
CA TRP A 56 -3.11 7.06 14.22
C TRP A 56 -1.83 7.26 15.08
N GLN A 57 -1.85 6.82 16.33
CA GLN A 57 -0.68 6.91 17.22
C GLN A 57 0.46 5.99 16.76
N ASP A 58 0.12 4.87 16.11
CA ASP A 58 1.09 3.90 15.58
C ASP A 58 1.57 4.26 14.17
N ALA A 59 1.05 5.34 13.59
CA ALA A 59 1.37 5.80 12.26
C ALA A 59 2.63 6.67 12.21
N ASP A 60 3.38 6.60 11.10
CA ASP A 60 4.51 7.52 10.85
C ASP A 60 4.02 8.85 10.29
N PHE A 61 2.95 8.86 9.51
CA PHE A 61 2.29 10.08 9.07
C PHE A 61 0.78 9.88 8.84
N VAL A 62 0.07 10.99 8.78
CA VAL A 62 -1.37 11.04 8.57
C VAL A 62 -1.66 11.56 7.17
N LEU A 63 -2.42 10.81 6.38
CA LEU A 63 -2.94 11.27 5.09
C LEU A 63 -4.44 11.56 5.20
N THR A 64 -4.84 12.77 4.88
CA THR A 64 -6.23 13.22 5.01
C THR A 64 -6.67 14.08 3.83
N VAL A 65 -7.96 14.29 3.69
CA VAL A 65 -8.51 15.25 2.72
C VAL A 65 -8.71 16.62 3.38
N LYS A 66 -8.52 17.68 2.62
CA LYS A 66 -8.66 19.08 3.11
C LYS A 66 -9.99 19.34 3.84
N SER A 67 -11.08 18.75 3.37
CA SER A 67 -12.40 18.90 3.99
C SER A 67 -12.48 18.31 5.40
N GLN A 68 -11.71 17.29 5.72
CA GLN A 68 -11.67 16.68 7.04
C GLN A 68 -10.86 17.51 8.05
N VAL A 69 -9.78 18.12 7.60
CA VAL A 69 -8.99 19.02 8.48
C VAL A 69 -9.82 20.20 8.95
N ARG A 70 -10.67 20.75 8.08
CA ARG A 70 -11.59 21.84 8.44
C ARG A 70 -12.68 21.43 9.43
N ARG A 71 -13.08 20.16 9.43
CA ARG A 71 -14.12 19.59 10.32
C ARG A 71 -13.56 18.91 11.56
N GLY A 72 -12.29 18.58 11.57
CA GLY A 72 -11.68 17.62 12.48
C GLY A 72 -11.44 18.10 13.93
N GLY A 73 -11.54 19.41 14.22
CA GLY A 73 -11.46 19.94 15.56
C GLY A 73 -10.30 19.39 16.41
N SER A 74 -10.59 19.08 17.64
CA SER A 74 -9.61 18.66 18.66
C SER A 74 -8.79 17.40 18.31
N LYS A 75 -9.24 16.58 17.39
CA LYS A 75 -8.56 15.34 16.99
C LYS A 75 -7.29 15.63 16.18
N PHE A 76 -7.36 16.56 15.24
CA PHE A 76 -6.18 17.00 14.49
C PHE A 76 -5.20 17.78 15.35
N ASP A 77 -5.70 18.51 16.34
CA ASP A 77 -4.84 19.20 17.31
C ASP A 77 -4.00 18.20 18.10
N ARG A 78 -4.59 17.11 18.57
CA ARG A 78 -3.87 16.00 19.22
C ARG A 78 -2.82 15.34 18.32
N ILE A 79 -3.14 15.15 17.03
CA ILE A 79 -2.21 14.58 16.07
C ILE A 79 -1.00 15.50 15.88
N LYS A 80 -1.24 16.81 15.78
CA LYS A 80 -0.19 17.83 15.70
C LYS A 80 0.65 17.91 16.98
N GLU A 81 0.02 17.86 18.14
CA GLU A 81 0.70 17.85 19.45
C GLU A 81 1.68 16.67 19.58
N LYS A 82 1.38 15.54 18.95
CA LYS A 82 2.28 14.37 18.88
C LYS A 82 3.32 14.44 17.77
N ASN A 83 3.48 15.60 17.13
CA ASN A 83 4.43 15.81 16.03
C ASN A 83 4.29 14.81 14.87
N LYS A 84 3.10 14.28 14.64
CA LYS A 84 2.83 13.42 13.49
C LYS A 84 2.67 14.27 12.24
N PRO A 85 3.43 14.02 11.15
CA PRO A 85 3.23 14.70 9.88
C PRO A 85 1.82 14.48 9.36
N VAL A 86 1.14 15.54 8.94
CA VAL A 86 -0.20 15.50 8.34
C VAL A 86 -0.13 15.97 6.91
N HIS A 87 -0.42 15.10 5.96
CA HIS A 87 -0.47 15.41 4.54
C HIS A 87 -1.92 15.49 4.07
N GLN A 88 -2.22 16.51 3.26
CA GLN A 88 -3.57 16.76 2.76
C GLN A 88 -3.64 16.52 1.25
N ILE A 89 -4.59 15.69 0.84
CA ILE A 89 -4.91 15.45 -0.57
C ILE A 89 -6.27 16.06 -0.92
N ARG A 90 -6.52 16.23 -2.21
CA ARG A 90 -7.75 16.88 -2.71
C ARG A 90 -8.99 16.03 -2.43
N SER A 91 -8.93 14.75 -2.66
CA SER A 91 -10.04 13.82 -2.45
C SER A 91 -9.53 12.42 -2.07
N ASN A 92 -10.40 11.65 -1.44
CA ASN A 92 -10.14 10.27 -1.02
C ASN A 92 -10.35 9.27 -2.18
N THR A 93 -9.82 9.58 -3.35
CA THR A 93 -9.83 8.65 -4.49
C THR A 93 -8.50 7.94 -4.60
N VAL A 94 -8.54 6.72 -5.11
CA VAL A 94 -7.33 5.92 -5.37
C VAL A 94 -6.31 6.71 -6.22
N ALA A 95 -6.78 7.41 -7.25
CA ALA A 95 -5.92 8.23 -8.10
C ALA A 95 -5.17 9.34 -7.34
N HIS A 96 -5.83 10.04 -6.41
CA HIS A 96 -5.19 11.08 -5.61
C HIS A 96 -4.23 10.49 -4.57
N ILE A 97 -4.59 9.36 -3.98
CA ILE A 97 -3.72 8.63 -3.04
C ILE A 97 -2.46 8.15 -3.76
N GLN A 98 -2.61 7.52 -4.93
CA GLN A 98 -1.48 7.07 -5.74
C GLN A 98 -0.55 8.22 -6.14
N LYS A 99 -1.14 9.33 -6.61
CA LYS A 99 -0.37 10.51 -7.00
C LYS A 99 0.45 11.04 -5.82
N PHE A 100 -0.16 11.16 -4.65
CA PHE A 100 0.53 11.58 -3.44
C PHE A 100 1.68 10.62 -3.09
N LEU A 101 1.41 9.32 -3.06
CA LEU A 101 2.41 8.30 -2.71
C LEU A 101 3.59 8.28 -3.69
N LYS A 102 3.33 8.39 -4.98
CA LYS A 102 4.37 8.49 -6.00
C LYS A 102 5.28 9.69 -5.77
N GLN A 103 4.72 10.85 -5.49
CA GLN A 103 5.47 12.06 -5.21
C GLN A 103 6.23 11.97 -3.88
N TYR A 104 5.57 11.49 -2.83
CA TYR A 104 6.16 11.38 -1.50
C TYR A 104 7.35 10.42 -1.44
N PHE A 105 7.27 9.30 -2.15
CA PHE A 105 8.31 8.28 -2.19
C PHE A 105 9.25 8.38 -3.40
N ALA A 106 9.13 9.46 -4.19
CA ALA A 106 9.92 9.67 -5.42
C ALA A 106 9.89 8.47 -6.40
N LEU A 107 8.71 7.87 -6.58
CA LEU A 107 8.53 6.68 -7.42
C LEU A 107 8.39 7.01 -8.91
N ASP A 108 8.19 8.28 -9.26
CA ASP A 108 8.01 8.72 -10.65
C ASP A 108 9.27 8.52 -11.52
N GLU A 109 10.43 8.36 -10.88
CA GLU A 109 11.71 8.13 -11.57
C GLU A 109 12.01 6.65 -11.86
N LEU A 110 11.18 5.73 -11.35
CA LEU A 110 11.38 4.30 -11.52
C LEU A 110 10.76 3.80 -12.82
N SER A 111 11.46 2.88 -13.50
CA SER A 111 10.92 2.15 -14.64
C SER A 111 9.79 1.20 -14.20
N GLU A 112 8.97 0.78 -15.17
CA GLU A 112 7.90 -0.20 -14.94
C GLU A 112 8.44 -1.53 -14.38
N GLU A 113 9.58 -1.97 -14.88
CA GLU A 113 10.26 -3.17 -14.38
C GLU A 113 10.75 -3.01 -12.94
N GLU A 114 11.37 -1.87 -12.61
CA GLU A 114 11.83 -1.58 -11.24
C GLU A 114 10.66 -1.54 -10.25
N LEU A 115 9.54 -0.92 -10.61
CA LEU A 115 8.32 -0.92 -9.80
C LEU A 115 7.78 -2.34 -9.60
N ALA A 116 7.71 -3.12 -10.68
CA ALA A 116 7.23 -4.50 -10.61
C ALA A 116 8.11 -5.40 -9.73
N LEU A 117 9.42 -5.21 -9.76
CA LEU A 117 10.35 -5.95 -8.90
C LEU A 117 10.22 -5.55 -7.43
N ARG A 118 10.05 -4.26 -7.13
CA ARG A 118 9.77 -3.79 -5.77
C ARG A 118 8.46 -4.37 -5.24
N GLU A 119 7.40 -4.36 -6.04
CA GLU A 119 6.14 -5.01 -5.70
C GLU A 119 6.32 -6.50 -5.39
N THR A 120 7.10 -7.19 -6.20
CA THR A 120 7.40 -8.61 -6.03
C THR A 120 8.10 -8.87 -4.69
N GLU A 121 9.09 -8.07 -4.33
CA GLU A 121 9.78 -8.18 -3.03
C GLU A 121 8.84 -7.94 -1.85
N VAL A 122 7.98 -6.93 -1.93
CA VAL A 122 6.94 -6.67 -0.91
C VAL A 122 5.98 -7.86 -0.81
N GLY A 123 5.54 -8.40 -1.95
CA GLY A 123 4.66 -9.57 -2.00
C GLY A 123 5.30 -10.82 -1.38
N ILE A 124 6.59 -11.05 -1.67
CA ILE A 124 7.36 -12.15 -1.08
C ILE A 124 7.37 -12.05 0.46
N ARG A 125 7.74 -10.88 1.01
CA ARG A 125 7.75 -10.67 2.46
C ARG A 125 6.38 -10.90 3.10
N LYS A 126 5.31 -10.44 2.45
CA LYS A 126 3.94 -10.63 2.94
C LYS A 126 3.50 -12.10 2.92
N VAL A 127 3.85 -12.85 1.88
CA VAL A 127 3.58 -14.30 1.84
C VAL A 127 4.40 -15.04 2.89
N GLN A 128 5.66 -14.66 3.09
CA GLN A 128 6.50 -15.26 4.13
C GLN A 128 5.96 -15.01 5.54
N SER A 129 5.47 -13.81 5.82
CA SER A 129 4.94 -13.44 7.14
C SER A 129 3.53 -13.94 7.41
N THR A 130 2.63 -13.90 6.43
CA THR A 130 1.22 -14.24 6.61
C THR A 130 0.85 -15.65 6.18
N GLY A 131 1.63 -16.28 5.31
CA GLY A 131 1.31 -17.55 4.66
C GLY A 131 0.19 -17.48 3.61
N ARG A 132 -0.39 -16.32 3.37
CA ARG A 132 -1.49 -16.12 2.43
C ARG A 132 -0.96 -15.82 1.03
N PRO A 133 -1.56 -16.42 -0.04
CA PRO A 133 -1.22 -16.06 -1.41
C PRO A 133 -1.48 -14.58 -1.70
N ILE A 134 -0.66 -14.00 -2.58
CA ILE A 134 -0.78 -12.61 -3.00
C ILE A 134 -0.75 -12.52 -4.52
N ASP A 135 -1.69 -11.78 -5.08
CA ASP A 135 -1.75 -11.43 -6.49
C ASP A 135 -1.01 -10.10 -6.72
N LEU A 136 -0.05 -10.11 -7.64
CA LEU A 136 0.66 -8.92 -8.09
C LEU A 136 -0.16 -8.17 -9.14
N ALA A 137 0.21 -6.92 -9.43
CA ALA A 137 -0.40 -6.15 -10.51
C ALA A 137 -0.15 -6.81 -11.89
N PRO A 138 -1.06 -6.65 -12.87
CA PRO A 138 -0.85 -7.13 -14.22
C PRO A 138 0.43 -6.59 -14.85
N GLN A 139 1.19 -7.46 -15.49
CA GLN A 139 2.45 -7.14 -16.16
C GLN A 139 2.58 -7.87 -17.48
N GLY A 140 3.38 -7.32 -18.40
CA GLY A 140 3.74 -7.97 -19.64
C GLY A 140 4.55 -9.27 -19.43
N PRO A 141 4.65 -10.14 -20.44
CA PRO A 141 5.30 -11.45 -20.31
C PRO A 141 6.76 -11.39 -19.85
N ALA A 142 7.53 -10.41 -20.32
CA ALA A 142 8.93 -10.24 -19.94
C ALA A 142 9.09 -9.95 -18.45
N ILE A 143 8.31 -9.01 -17.92
CA ILE A 143 8.34 -8.66 -16.50
C ILE A 143 7.85 -9.84 -15.64
N ARG A 144 6.76 -10.52 -16.04
CA ARG A 144 6.28 -11.70 -15.32
C ARG A 144 7.34 -12.80 -15.21
N ARG A 145 8.15 -12.98 -16.23
CA ARG A 145 9.25 -13.94 -16.20
C ARG A 145 10.26 -13.60 -15.12
N VAL A 146 10.69 -12.35 -15.03
CA VAL A 146 11.62 -11.89 -13.99
C VAL A 146 10.99 -12.01 -12.60
N GLN A 147 9.70 -11.72 -12.47
CA GLN A 147 8.96 -11.92 -11.22
C GLN A 147 8.97 -13.39 -10.77
N HIS A 148 8.72 -14.35 -11.68
CA HIS A 148 8.78 -15.78 -11.38
C HIS A 148 10.18 -16.20 -10.90
N GLU A 149 11.23 -15.79 -11.60
CA GLU A 149 12.63 -16.08 -11.24
C GLU A 149 12.94 -15.53 -9.83
N THR A 150 12.57 -14.28 -9.55
CA THR A 150 12.78 -13.64 -8.24
C THR A 150 12.06 -14.38 -7.10
N ILE A 151 10.83 -14.84 -7.35
CA ILE A 151 10.03 -15.57 -6.35
C ILE A 151 10.62 -16.95 -6.07
N GLU A 152 11.04 -17.67 -7.12
CA GLU A 152 11.66 -18.99 -7.00
C GLU A 152 12.98 -18.93 -6.24
N ASP A 153 13.80 -17.91 -6.46
CA ASP A 153 15.05 -17.67 -5.74
C ASP A 153 14.83 -17.49 -4.23
N LYS A 154 13.63 -17.10 -3.80
CA LYS A 154 13.25 -16.99 -2.39
C LYS A 154 12.56 -18.24 -1.84
N GLY A 155 12.51 -19.31 -2.61
CA GLY A 155 11.92 -20.58 -2.18
C GLY A 155 10.38 -20.56 -2.11
N LEU A 156 9.74 -19.63 -2.79
CA LEU A 156 8.29 -19.55 -2.89
C LEU A 156 7.78 -20.09 -4.23
N GLY A 157 6.51 -20.45 -4.27
CA GLY A 157 5.82 -20.82 -5.49
C GLY A 157 5.23 -19.62 -6.19
N SER A 158 5.15 -19.70 -7.52
CA SER A 158 4.51 -18.69 -8.34
C SER A 158 3.75 -19.29 -9.52
N LYS A 159 2.68 -18.64 -9.95
CA LYS A 159 1.95 -18.97 -11.16
C LYS A 159 1.35 -17.75 -11.81
N SER A 160 1.24 -17.76 -13.14
CA SER A 160 0.51 -16.73 -13.88
C SER A 160 -0.99 -17.01 -13.85
N VAL A 161 -1.80 -16.02 -13.52
CA VAL A 161 -3.26 -16.09 -13.39
C VAL A 161 -3.91 -15.05 -14.29
N GLY A 162 -5.08 -15.37 -14.81
CA GLY A 162 -5.85 -14.47 -15.67
C GLY A 162 -5.42 -14.49 -17.12
N THR A 163 -6.03 -13.60 -17.91
CA THR A 163 -5.81 -13.41 -19.34
C THR A 163 -5.32 -12.00 -19.63
N GLU A 164 -4.57 -11.82 -20.72
CA GLU A 164 -4.14 -10.48 -21.14
C GLU A 164 -5.37 -9.56 -21.38
N PRO A 165 -5.32 -8.28 -21.04
CA PRO A 165 -4.19 -7.52 -20.46
C PRO A 165 -4.08 -7.59 -18.93
N TYR A 166 -4.91 -8.38 -18.26
CA TYR A 166 -4.99 -8.48 -16.79
C TYR A 166 -4.18 -9.64 -16.20
N ARG A 167 -3.42 -10.33 -17.02
CA ARG A 167 -2.62 -11.47 -16.60
C ARG A 167 -1.51 -11.02 -15.65
N HIS A 168 -1.42 -11.70 -14.49
CA HIS A 168 -0.54 -11.34 -13.40
C HIS A 168 0.07 -12.57 -12.72
N VAL A 169 1.06 -12.36 -11.89
CA VAL A 169 1.71 -13.40 -11.10
C VAL A 169 1.05 -13.50 -9.72
N ARG A 170 0.77 -14.72 -9.29
CA ARG A 170 0.36 -15.04 -7.92
C ARG A 170 1.52 -15.69 -7.20
N ILE A 171 1.84 -15.19 -6.00
CA ILE A 171 2.85 -15.73 -5.09
C ILE A 171 2.18 -16.57 -4.01
N PHE A 172 2.73 -17.72 -3.70
CA PHE A 172 2.23 -18.60 -2.63
C PHE A 172 3.38 -19.40 -1.99
N ARG A 173 3.12 -19.96 -0.82
CA ARG A 173 4.08 -20.89 -0.20
C ARG A 173 4.13 -22.19 -0.97
N SER A 174 5.32 -22.64 -1.29
CA SER A 174 5.52 -24.00 -1.81
C SER A 174 5.17 -25.02 -0.74
N ALA A 175 4.54 -26.08 -1.19
CA ALA A 175 4.21 -27.20 -0.28
C ALA A 175 5.48 -27.90 0.22
#